data_9bbf06cd36c1358064e9547f84512fc9
#
_entry.id   9bbf06cd36c1358064e9547f84512fc9
#
_cell.length_a   1.000
_cell.length_b   1.000
_cell.length_c   1.000
_cell.angle_alpha   90.00
_cell.angle_beta   90.00
_cell.angle_gamma   90.00
#
_symmetry.space_group_name_H-M   'P 1'
#
loop_
_entity.id
_entity.type
_entity.pdbx_description
1 polymer ?
#
loop_
_entity_poly.entity_id
_entity_poly.type
_entity_poly.pdbx_seq_one_letter_code
_entity_poly.pdbx_strand_id
1 'polypeptide(L)'
;NFRKDVLTGERAWAFFNPFQCLAQGKWYWQHAYVTPEGTEEWSPVYQFYIDKDTPEFNPPTLEKVLAEYPSHHPRVLLDAADWEKIIAKNKNNPEARAYMDKASQCISRPLKHLQEEIDTTNVVTLTNIVQRKSALIRESRKIVDREEANVEALVRAYLLTKDEKYYREGINRLSEILSWQKSKYFAGDFNLSTLLSMSTSAYDGFYNLLSPEEKQLLLDNIRRIGDKFYNEYVNHLENRIADNHVWQMTFRILTMAAFATVGEIPEASVWTDYCYNEWISRLPGLHKDGGWHNGDAYL
;
A
#
# COMPACT_ATOMS: atom_id res chain seq x y z
N ASN A 1 38.82 14.15 0.92
CA ASN A 1 38.71 14.40 2.35
C ASN A 1 37.39 15.10 2.65
N PHE A 2 36.39 14.33 2.96
CA PHE A 2 35.14 14.85 3.53
C PHE A 2 35.43 15.41 4.92
N ARG A 3 34.87 16.57 5.24
CA ARG A 3 35.02 17.20 6.54
C ARG A 3 34.04 16.60 7.56
N LYS A 4 34.10 17.08 8.80
CA LYS A 4 33.45 16.59 10.01
C LYS A 4 31.92 16.39 9.99
N ASP A 5 31.22 16.85 8.99
CA ASP A 5 29.74 16.79 8.92
C ASP A 5 29.28 15.66 7.99
N VAL A 6 29.86 14.48 8.17
CA VAL A 6 29.53 13.32 7.35
C VAL A 6 28.22 12.71 7.81
N LEU A 7 27.19 12.85 6.96
CA LEU A 7 25.98 12.08 7.08
C LEU A 7 26.18 10.77 6.31
N THR A 8 25.99 9.67 6.94
CA THR A 8 26.15 8.34 6.32
C THR A 8 25.01 7.43 6.71
N GLY A 9 24.71 6.48 5.84
CA GLY A 9 23.73 5.43 6.09
C GLY A 9 23.85 4.32 5.08
N GLU A 10 23.70 3.11 5.54
CA GLU A 10 23.55 1.92 4.71
C GLU A 10 22.07 1.63 4.53
N ARG A 11 21.65 1.34 3.29
CA ARG A 11 20.27 1.05 2.93
C ARG A 11 20.21 -0.09 1.93
N ALA A 12 19.12 -0.84 1.97
CA ALA A 12 18.81 -1.82 0.93
C ALA A 12 18.21 -1.19 -0.34
N TRP A 13 18.10 0.14 -0.39
CA TRP A 13 17.51 0.91 -1.49
C TRP A 13 18.36 2.13 -1.86
N ALA A 14 18.12 2.70 -3.04
CA ALA A 14 18.97 3.70 -3.68
C ALA A 14 18.63 5.17 -3.31
N PHE A 15 18.11 5.44 -2.12
CA PHE A 15 17.87 6.80 -1.64
C PHE A 15 18.20 6.95 -0.15
N PHE A 16 18.54 8.18 0.24
CA PHE A 16 18.95 8.50 1.59
C PHE A 16 18.35 9.83 2.05
N ASN A 17 17.68 9.83 3.20
CA ASN A 17 17.14 11.02 3.84
C ASN A 17 17.96 11.34 5.09
N PRO A 18 18.57 12.52 5.17
CA PRO A 18 19.35 12.91 6.35
C PRO A 18 18.47 13.29 7.55
N PHE A 19 17.18 13.54 7.40
CA PHE A 19 16.24 14.00 8.42
C PHE A 19 16.70 15.25 9.17
N GLN A 20 17.47 16.09 8.51
CA GLN A 20 17.93 17.38 9.02
C GLN A 20 18.21 18.33 7.85
N CYS A 21 17.96 19.61 8.06
CA CYS A 21 18.34 20.64 7.10
C CYS A 21 19.86 20.79 7.08
N LEU A 22 20.42 20.84 5.87
CA LEU A 22 21.82 21.08 5.65
C LEU A 22 22.09 22.60 5.67
N ALA A 23 23.22 23.02 6.24
CA ALA A 23 23.60 24.43 6.28
C ALA A 23 23.88 24.99 4.86
N GLN A 24 23.74 26.32 4.72
CA GLN A 24 24.11 26.99 3.46
C GLN A 24 25.56 26.74 3.14
N GLY A 25 25.86 26.55 1.85
CA GLY A 25 27.20 26.31 1.35
C GLY A 25 27.27 25.21 0.32
N LYS A 26 28.47 24.82 0.01
CA LYS A 26 28.79 23.77 -0.96
C LYS A 26 28.92 22.43 -0.25
N TRP A 27 28.14 21.48 -0.72
CA TRP A 27 28.09 20.10 -0.22
C TRP A 27 28.59 19.12 -1.27
N TYR A 28 29.15 18.03 -0.80
CA TYR A 28 29.64 16.94 -1.63
C TYR A 28 29.02 15.64 -1.17
N TRP A 29 28.67 14.77 -2.10
CA TRP A 29 28.16 13.46 -1.76
C TRP A 29 28.69 12.40 -2.74
N GLN A 30 28.69 11.19 -2.30
CA GLN A 30 29.01 10.03 -3.09
C GLN A 30 28.29 8.82 -2.48
N HIS A 31 28.06 7.80 -3.29
CA HIS A 31 27.49 6.54 -2.86
C HIS A 31 28.38 5.38 -3.24
N ALA A 32 28.22 4.25 -2.56
CA ALA A 32 28.84 3.00 -2.93
C ALA A 32 27.77 1.94 -3.20
N TYR A 33 28.00 1.13 -4.18
CA TYR A 33 27.31 -0.13 -4.37
C TYR A 33 28.13 -1.24 -3.74
N VAL A 34 27.51 -2.04 -2.88
CA VAL A 34 28.14 -3.20 -2.27
C VAL A 34 27.85 -4.41 -3.16
N THR A 35 28.88 -5.02 -3.73
CA THR A 35 28.74 -6.20 -4.58
C THR A 35 28.33 -7.42 -3.74
N PRO A 36 27.80 -8.50 -4.37
CA PRO A 36 27.52 -9.75 -3.65
C PRO A 36 28.73 -10.33 -2.89
N GLU A 37 29.94 -10.02 -3.34
CA GLU A 37 31.20 -10.44 -2.71
C GLU A 37 31.62 -9.51 -1.55
N GLY A 38 30.84 -8.48 -1.24
CA GLY A 38 31.10 -7.51 -0.17
C GLY A 38 32.12 -6.42 -0.53
N THR A 39 32.41 -6.22 -1.82
CA THR A 39 33.29 -5.14 -2.29
C THR A 39 32.49 -3.85 -2.52
N GLU A 40 33.00 -2.72 -2.05
CA GLU A 40 32.40 -1.41 -2.29
C GLU A 40 32.88 -0.83 -3.61
N GLU A 41 31.96 -0.52 -4.52
CA GLU A 41 32.21 0.21 -5.74
C GLU A 41 31.68 1.64 -5.60
N TRP A 42 32.58 2.62 -5.52
CA TRP A 42 32.25 4.02 -5.24
C TRP A 42 31.94 4.80 -6.51
N SER A 43 30.87 5.60 -6.46
CA SER A 43 30.55 6.60 -7.48
C SER A 43 31.60 7.70 -7.55
N PRO A 44 31.63 8.51 -8.64
CA PRO A 44 32.27 9.81 -8.60
C PRO A 44 31.73 10.67 -7.46
N VAL A 45 32.53 11.66 -7.03
CA VAL A 45 32.05 12.67 -6.07
C VAL A 45 31.16 13.67 -6.80
N TYR A 46 29.93 13.80 -6.35
CA TYR A 46 28.99 14.81 -6.82
C TYR A 46 28.98 16.02 -5.88
N GLN A 47 28.47 17.15 -6.38
CA GLN A 47 28.35 18.36 -5.58
C GLN A 47 27.02 19.07 -5.84
N PHE A 48 26.54 19.79 -4.82
CA PHE A 48 25.40 20.70 -4.92
C PHE A 48 25.63 21.91 -4.01
N TYR A 49 24.77 22.89 -4.14
CA TYR A 49 24.86 24.13 -3.39
C TYR A 49 23.54 24.43 -2.68
N ILE A 50 23.60 24.84 -1.43
CA ILE A 50 22.47 25.32 -0.65
C ILE A 50 22.64 26.81 -0.43
N ASP A 51 21.71 27.59 -0.88
CA ASP A 51 21.66 29.04 -0.71
C ASP A 51 20.49 29.46 0.21
N LYS A 52 20.35 30.77 0.40
CA LYS A 52 19.29 31.34 1.24
C LYS A 52 17.88 31.14 0.71
N ASP A 53 17.72 30.86 -0.58
CA ASP A 53 16.45 30.69 -1.25
C ASP A 53 16.08 29.20 -1.46
N THR A 54 16.97 28.30 -1.02
CA THR A 54 16.75 26.85 -1.06
C THR A 54 15.64 26.48 -0.06
N PRO A 55 14.53 25.86 -0.50
CA PRO A 55 13.44 25.45 0.38
C PRO A 55 13.92 24.50 1.49
N GLU A 56 13.50 24.75 2.71
CA GLU A 56 13.73 23.85 3.82
C GLU A 56 12.63 22.78 3.90
N PHE A 57 13.04 21.53 4.02
CA PHE A 57 12.15 20.40 4.28
C PHE A 57 12.75 19.54 5.39
N ASN A 58 12.10 19.53 6.53
CA ASN A 58 12.55 18.82 7.72
C ASN A 58 11.43 17.90 8.24
N PRO A 59 11.21 16.74 7.60
CA PRO A 59 10.19 15.80 8.03
C PRO A 59 10.56 15.17 9.38
N PRO A 60 9.57 14.71 10.16
CA PRO A 60 9.87 13.92 11.35
C PRO A 60 10.60 12.62 10.97
N THR A 61 11.37 12.06 11.88
CA THR A 61 11.89 10.71 11.70
C THR A 61 10.77 9.68 11.80
N LEU A 62 10.94 8.50 11.17
CA LEU A 62 9.95 7.42 11.28
C LEU A 62 9.70 7.03 12.74
N GLU A 63 10.75 7.03 13.57
CA GLU A 63 10.63 6.74 15.01
C GLU A 63 9.65 7.69 15.70
N LYS A 64 9.73 9.00 15.39
CA LYS A 64 8.77 9.98 15.93
C LYS A 64 7.36 9.75 15.45
N VAL A 65 7.20 9.43 14.15
CA VAL A 65 5.89 9.11 13.58
C VAL A 65 5.28 7.91 14.28
N LEU A 66 6.05 6.84 14.47
CA LEU A 66 5.57 5.61 15.09
C LEU A 66 5.32 5.76 16.61
N ALA A 67 6.04 6.65 17.28
CA ALA A 67 5.79 6.96 18.70
C ALA A 67 4.41 7.59 18.95
N GLU A 68 3.89 8.32 17.96
CA GLU A 68 2.57 8.96 18.00
C GLU A 68 1.50 8.15 17.26
N TYR A 69 1.90 7.05 16.57
CA TYR A 69 1.00 6.25 15.77
C TYR A 69 0.07 5.40 16.65
N PRO A 70 -1.22 5.29 16.31
CA PRO A 70 -2.18 4.53 17.11
C PRO A 70 -1.75 3.07 17.32
N SER A 71 -1.79 2.60 18.57
CA SER A 71 -1.51 1.22 18.93
C SER A 71 -2.72 0.28 18.81
N HIS A 72 -3.90 0.85 18.53
CA HIS A 72 -5.17 0.14 18.45
C HIS A 72 -5.81 0.29 17.08
N HIS A 73 -6.59 -0.69 16.65
CA HIS A 73 -7.32 -0.69 15.39
C HIS A 73 -8.76 -0.14 15.52
N PRO A 74 -9.33 0.45 14.47
CA PRO A 74 -8.67 0.78 13.19
C PRO A 74 -7.66 1.91 13.35
N ARG A 75 -6.55 1.85 12.62
CA ARG A 75 -5.47 2.84 12.72
C ARG A 75 -5.00 3.41 11.38
N VAL A 76 -5.30 2.73 10.27
CA VAL A 76 -5.00 3.23 8.92
C VAL A 76 -6.19 3.96 8.32
N LEU A 77 -7.39 3.41 8.54
CA LEU A 77 -8.61 4.00 8.01
C LEU A 77 -8.98 5.28 8.75
N LEU A 78 -8.73 5.33 10.06
CA LEU A 78 -8.99 6.49 10.93
C LEU A 78 -8.33 6.30 12.30
N ASP A 79 -7.99 7.40 12.97
CA ASP A 79 -7.69 7.36 14.38
C ASP A 79 -8.96 7.03 15.18
N ALA A 80 -8.96 5.91 15.90
CA ALA A 80 -10.11 5.47 16.67
C ALA A 80 -10.53 6.47 17.77
N ALA A 81 -9.61 7.31 18.25
CA ALA A 81 -9.92 8.33 19.26
C ALA A 81 -10.92 9.38 18.76
N ASP A 82 -10.93 9.68 17.46
CA ASP A 82 -11.84 10.66 16.85
C ASP A 82 -13.04 10.01 16.17
N TRP A 83 -13.07 8.68 16.08
CA TRP A 83 -14.07 7.95 15.31
C TRP A 83 -15.50 8.23 15.74
N GLU A 84 -15.79 8.19 17.03
CA GLU A 84 -17.15 8.44 17.56
C GLU A 84 -17.63 9.85 17.24
N LYS A 85 -16.74 10.84 17.32
CA LYS A 85 -17.06 12.23 16.96
C LYS A 85 -17.33 12.39 15.46
N ILE A 86 -16.52 11.71 14.63
CA ILE A 86 -16.66 11.72 13.17
C ILE A 86 -17.98 11.06 12.78
N ILE A 87 -18.32 9.91 13.34
CA ILE A 87 -19.59 9.21 13.11
C ILE A 87 -20.76 10.11 13.50
N ALA A 88 -20.75 10.66 14.70
CA ALA A 88 -21.84 11.50 15.20
C ALA A 88 -22.10 12.71 14.29
N LYS A 89 -21.02 13.34 13.82
CA LYS A 89 -21.08 14.51 12.93
C LYS A 89 -21.55 14.16 11.51
N ASN A 90 -21.22 12.97 11.01
CA ASN A 90 -21.40 12.59 9.61
C ASN A 90 -22.51 11.54 9.38
N LYS A 91 -23.29 11.22 10.38
CA LYS A 91 -24.34 10.17 10.31
C LYS A 91 -25.30 10.34 9.12
N ASN A 92 -25.54 11.56 8.68
CA ASN A 92 -26.44 11.89 7.57
C ASN A 92 -25.69 12.27 6.28
N ASN A 93 -24.37 12.11 6.23
CA ASN A 93 -23.58 12.41 5.05
C ASN A 93 -24.02 11.50 3.88
N PRO A 94 -24.19 12.04 2.64
CA PRO A 94 -24.55 11.26 1.47
C PRO A 94 -23.58 10.11 1.18
N GLU A 95 -22.28 10.31 1.42
CA GLU A 95 -21.25 9.28 1.22
C GLU A 95 -21.42 8.13 2.23
N ALA A 96 -21.66 8.43 3.51
CA ALA A 96 -21.96 7.42 4.51
C ALA A 96 -23.20 6.59 4.14
N ARG A 97 -24.24 7.24 3.61
CA ARG A 97 -25.44 6.53 3.10
C ARG A 97 -25.10 5.63 1.91
N ALA A 98 -24.30 6.08 0.97
CA ALA A 98 -23.89 5.27 -0.18
C ALA A 98 -23.17 3.98 0.24
N TYR A 99 -22.27 4.05 1.24
CA TYR A 99 -21.65 2.86 1.81
C TYR A 99 -22.67 1.94 2.51
N MET A 100 -23.60 2.49 3.27
CA MET A 100 -24.65 1.73 3.94
C MET A 100 -25.58 1.03 2.95
N ASP A 101 -25.97 1.73 1.87
CA ASP A 101 -26.82 1.16 0.81
C ASP A 101 -26.11 0.02 0.11
N LYS A 102 -24.84 0.20 -0.24
CA LYS A 102 -24.03 -0.84 -0.88
C LYS A 102 -23.82 -2.04 0.03
N ALA A 103 -23.49 -1.82 1.30
CA ALA A 103 -23.35 -2.91 2.28
C ALA A 103 -24.66 -3.69 2.49
N SER A 104 -25.81 -2.99 2.53
CA SER A 104 -27.13 -3.59 2.61
C SER A 104 -27.45 -4.44 1.37
N GLN A 105 -27.07 -3.98 0.17
CA GLN A 105 -27.19 -4.75 -1.06
C GLN A 105 -26.34 -6.03 -1.02
N CYS A 106 -25.12 -5.96 -0.47
CA CYS A 106 -24.26 -7.15 -0.30
C CYS A 106 -24.94 -8.21 0.57
N ILE A 107 -25.51 -7.81 1.70
CA ILE A 107 -26.21 -8.73 2.63
C ILE A 107 -27.48 -9.32 1.99
N SER A 108 -28.21 -8.54 1.20
CA SER A 108 -29.46 -9.00 0.56
C SER A 108 -29.23 -9.97 -0.59
N ARG A 109 -28.00 -10.05 -1.13
CA ARG A 109 -27.65 -10.91 -2.26
C ARG A 109 -26.78 -12.06 -1.79
N PRO A 110 -27.24 -13.32 -1.83
CA PRO A 110 -26.43 -14.48 -1.43
C PRO A 110 -25.11 -14.48 -2.19
N LEU A 111 -24.02 -14.73 -1.49
CA LEU A 111 -22.71 -14.95 -2.11
C LEU A 111 -22.83 -16.22 -2.98
N LYS A 112 -22.50 -16.10 -4.26
CA LYS A 112 -22.33 -17.21 -5.17
C LYS A 112 -20.84 -17.52 -5.28
N HIS A 113 -20.50 -18.66 -5.84
CA HIS A 113 -19.11 -18.96 -6.21
C HIS A 113 -18.61 -17.94 -7.23
N LEU A 114 -17.92 -16.92 -6.75
CA LEU A 114 -17.53 -15.76 -7.56
C LEU A 114 -16.63 -16.15 -8.73
N GLN A 115 -15.88 -17.24 -8.58
CA GLN A 115 -15.03 -17.76 -9.64
C GLN A 115 -15.85 -18.21 -10.87
N GLU A 116 -17.07 -18.66 -10.67
CA GLU A 116 -17.97 -19.09 -11.77
C GLU A 116 -18.53 -17.89 -12.57
N GLU A 117 -18.45 -16.68 -12.01
CA GLU A 117 -18.86 -15.47 -12.71
C GLU A 117 -17.81 -14.96 -13.71
N ILE A 118 -16.61 -15.54 -13.72
CA ILE A 118 -15.56 -15.13 -14.66
C ILE A 118 -15.95 -15.57 -16.07
N ASP A 119 -16.17 -14.59 -16.95
CA ASP A 119 -16.48 -14.89 -18.36
C ASP A 119 -15.22 -15.41 -19.08
N THR A 120 -15.22 -16.72 -19.33
CA THR A 120 -14.14 -17.38 -20.06
C THR A 120 -14.43 -17.59 -21.55
N THR A 121 -15.58 -17.16 -22.05
CA THR A 121 -16.03 -17.41 -23.44
C THR A 121 -14.98 -16.97 -24.45
N ASN A 122 -14.49 -15.74 -24.34
CA ASN A 122 -13.47 -15.21 -25.22
C ASN A 122 -12.05 -15.72 -24.87
N VAL A 123 -11.84 -16.19 -23.64
CA VAL A 123 -10.54 -16.69 -23.20
C VAL A 123 -10.22 -18.03 -23.85
N VAL A 124 -11.20 -18.93 -23.94
CA VAL A 124 -11.01 -20.29 -24.47
C VAL A 124 -10.76 -20.31 -25.98
N THR A 125 -11.17 -19.27 -26.71
CA THR A 125 -10.93 -19.15 -28.14
C THR A 125 -9.49 -18.74 -28.50
N LEU A 126 -8.74 -18.17 -27.54
CA LEU A 126 -7.37 -17.73 -27.77
C LEU A 126 -6.40 -18.92 -27.83
N THR A 127 -5.63 -18.99 -28.88
CA THR A 127 -4.60 -20.06 -29.07
C THR A 127 -3.29 -19.71 -28.39
N ASN A 128 -2.93 -18.43 -28.33
CA ASN A 128 -1.70 -17.97 -27.70
C ASN A 128 -1.84 -17.98 -26.16
N ILE A 129 -0.94 -18.69 -25.48
CA ILE A 129 -0.98 -18.90 -24.03
C ILE A 129 -0.83 -17.58 -23.23
N VAL A 130 -0.01 -16.64 -23.73
CA VAL A 130 0.21 -15.34 -23.07
C VAL A 130 -1.05 -14.48 -23.18
N GLN A 131 -1.66 -14.43 -24.35
CA GLN A 131 -2.92 -13.71 -24.56
C GLN A 131 -4.05 -14.33 -23.73
N ARG A 132 -4.13 -15.65 -23.66
CA ARG A 132 -5.12 -16.36 -22.83
C ARG A 132 -4.94 -16.00 -21.35
N LYS A 133 -3.70 -16.02 -20.83
CA LYS A 133 -3.39 -15.63 -19.45
C LYS A 133 -3.79 -14.19 -19.18
N SER A 134 -3.42 -13.26 -20.05
CA SER A 134 -3.76 -11.84 -19.91
C SER A 134 -5.26 -11.58 -19.96
N ALA A 135 -5.99 -12.28 -20.85
CA ALA A 135 -7.44 -12.18 -20.93
C ALA A 135 -8.11 -12.69 -19.64
N LEU A 136 -7.65 -13.82 -19.11
CA LEU A 136 -8.18 -14.38 -17.86
C LEU A 136 -7.96 -13.46 -16.65
N ILE A 137 -6.78 -12.86 -16.53
CA ILE A 137 -6.47 -11.88 -15.49
C ILE A 137 -7.40 -10.66 -15.62
N ARG A 138 -7.65 -10.17 -16.82
CA ARG A 138 -8.56 -9.04 -17.07
C ARG A 138 -10.01 -9.37 -16.70
N GLU A 139 -10.50 -10.55 -17.03
CA GLU A 139 -11.86 -10.95 -16.68
C GLU A 139 -12.02 -11.17 -15.17
N SER A 140 -11.04 -11.81 -14.52
CA SER A 140 -11.05 -11.95 -13.05
C SER A 140 -10.97 -10.61 -12.33
N ARG A 141 -10.27 -9.63 -12.89
CA ARG A 141 -10.16 -8.28 -12.33
C ARG A 141 -11.52 -7.62 -12.11
N LYS A 142 -12.46 -7.78 -13.06
CA LYS A 142 -13.82 -7.21 -12.93
C LYS A 142 -14.52 -7.67 -11.64
N ILE A 143 -14.32 -8.94 -11.29
CA ILE A 143 -14.89 -9.53 -10.08
C ILE A 143 -14.13 -9.02 -8.84
N VAL A 144 -12.80 -9.03 -8.90
CA VAL A 144 -11.93 -8.62 -7.78
C VAL A 144 -12.17 -7.15 -7.41
N ASP A 145 -12.20 -6.24 -8.41
CA ASP A 145 -12.45 -4.80 -8.20
C ASP A 145 -13.87 -4.56 -7.63
N ARG A 146 -14.87 -5.32 -8.09
CA ARG A 146 -16.22 -5.27 -7.52
C ARG A 146 -16.24 -5.70 -6.06
N GLU A 147 -15.56 -6.77 -5.73
CA GLU A 147 -15.52 -7.29 -4.36
C GLU A 147 -14.67 -6.42 -3.44
N GLU A 148 -13.63 -5.74 -3.93
CA GLU A 148 -12.94 -4.70 -3.16
C GLU A 148 -13.92 -3.63 -2.68
N ALA A 149 -14.69 -3.08 -3.61
CA ALA A 149 -15.68 -2.05 -3.28
C ALA A 149 -16.83 -2.58 -2.38
N ASN A 150 -17.14 -3.87 -2.42
CA ASN A 150 -18.10 -4.52 -1.54
C ASN A 150 -17.53 -4.69 -0.13
N VAL A 151 -16.31 -5.21 0.00
CA VAL A 151 -15.63 -5.39 1.29
C VAL A 151 -15.39 -4.03 1.95
N GLU A 152 -14.95 -3.03 1.20
CA GLU A 152 -14.79 -1.67 1.72
C GLU A 152 -16.10 -1.11 2.28
N ALA A 153 -17.20 -1.25 1.55
CA ALA A 153 -18.51 -0.81 2.03
C ALA A 153 -18.95 -1.53 3.31
N LEU A 154 -18.69 -2.83 3.41
CA LEU A 154 -19.00 -3.64 4.59
C LEU A 154 -18.13 -3.23 5.80
N VAL A 155 -16.84 -2.98 5.60
CA VAL A 155 -15.96 -2.46 6.65
C VAL A 155 -16.47 -1.11 7.17
N ARG A 156 -16.74 -0.17 6.27
CA ARG A 156 -17.24 1.16 6.64
C ARG A 156 -18.60 1.10 7.31
N ALA A 157 -19.51 0.24 6.83
CA ALA A 157 -20.83 0.04 7.46
C ALA A 157 -20.70 -0.53 8.87
N TYR A 158 -19.79 -1.49 9.09
CA TYR A 158 -19.50 -1.99 10.44
C TYR A 158 -18.95 -0.87 11.34
N LEU A 159 -17.98 -0.12 10.86
CA LEU A 159 -17.39 0.98 11.64
C LEU A 159 -18.45 2.04 12.01
N LEU A 160 -19.39 2.33 11.12
CA LEU A 160 -20.46 3.28 11.33
C LEU A 160 -21.54 2.79 12.31
N THR A 161 -21.82 1.49 12.35
CA THR A 161 -23.00 0.96 13.05
C THR A 161 -22.67 -0.02 14.19
N LYS A 162 -21.47 -0.61 14.15
CA LYS A 162 -21.04 -1.71 15.00
C LYS A 162 -21.88 -2.98 14.86
N ASP A 163 -22.68 -3.09 13.78
CA ASP A 163 -23.48 -4.28 13.50
C ASP A 163 -22.62 -5.37 12.87
N GLU A 164 -22.42 -6.46 13.58
CA GLU A 164 -21.56 -7.60 13.21
C GLU A 164 -21.98 -8.31 11.92
N LYS A 165 -23.21 -8.11 11.44
CA LYS A 165 -23.63 -8.71 10.15
C LYS A 165 -22.75 -8.25 8.99
N TYR A 166 -22.25 -7.02 9.03
CA TYR A 166 -21.35 -6.47 8.03
C TYR A 166 -19.97 -7.12 8.08
N TYR A 167 -19.46 -7.36 9.28
CA TYR A 167 -18.23 -8.13 9.47
C TYR A 167 -18.36 -9.55 8.90
N ARG A 168 -19.41 -10.28 9.29
CA ARG A 168 -19.63 -11.66 8.83
C ARG A 168 -19.69 -11.77 7.31
N GLU A 169 -20.44 -10.87 6.66
CA GLU A 169 -20.49 -10.85 5.20
C GLU A 169 -19.18 -10.43 4.57
N GLY A 170 -18.45 -9.46 5.16
CA GLY A 170 -17.15 -9.02 4.69
C GLY A 170 -16.11 -10.14 4.69
N ILE A 171 -16.01 -10.87 5.79
CA ILE A 171 -15.10 -12.02 5.90
C ILE A 171 -15.53 -13.17 4.98
N ASN A 172 -16.81 -13.43 4.83
CA ASN A 172 -17.32 -14.45 3.92
C ASN A 172 -16.90 -14.18 2.47
N ARG A 173 -17.08 -12.95 1.99
CA ARG A 173 -16.68 -12.53 0.64
C ARG A 173 -15.17 -12.60 0.45
N LEU A 174 -14.43 -12.09 1.42
CA LEU A 174 -12.98 -12.08 1.36
C LEU A 174 -12.41 -13.52 1.37
N SER A 175 -12.96 -14.41 2.20
CA SER A 175 -12.57 -15.82 2.25
C SER A 175 -12.81 -16.54 0.91
N GLU A 176 -13.92 -16.26 0.23
CA GLU A 176 -14.18 -16.79 -1.11
C GLU A 176 -13.09 -16.34 -2.10
N ILE A 177 -12.77 -15.04 -2.14
CA ILE A 177 -11.70 -14.51 -3.00
C ILE A 177 -10.33 -15.09 -2.62
N LEU A 178 -10.02 -15.18 -1.33
CA LEU A 178 -8.75 -15.73 -0.85
C LEU A 178 -8.58 -17.21 -1.20
N SER A 179 -9.67 -17.95 -1.35
CA SER A 179 -9.61 -19.35 -1.83
C SER A 179 -9.02 -19.46 -3.25
N TRP A 180 -9.06 -18.39 -4.03
CA TRP A 180 -8.51 -18.33 -5.39
C TRP A 180 -6.99 -18.09 -5.45
N GLN A 181 -6.31 -17.78 -4.35
CA GLN A 181 -4.90 -17.35 -4.33
C GLN A 181 -3.95 -18.24 -5.11
N LYS A 182 -4.18 -19.55 -5.07
CA LYS A 182 -3.37 -20.54 -5.78
C LYS A 182 -3.76 -20.67 -7.24
N SER A 183 -4.76 -19.92 -7.68
CA SER A 183 -5.27 -19.99 -9.03
C SER A 183 -4.52 -19.03 -9.96
N LYS A 184 -4.52 -19.38 -11.22
CA LYS A 184 -3.97 -18.59 -12.32
C LYS A 184 -4.63 -17.19 -12.50
N TYR A 185 -5.71 -16.92 -11.76
CA TYR A 185 -6.48 -15.68 -11.85
C TYR A 185 -5.81 -14.47 -11.19
N PHE A 186 -4.92 -14.70 -10.22
CA PHE A 186 -4.23 -13.65 -9.46
C PHE A 186 -2.77 -13.45 -9.87
N ALA A 187 -2.45 -13.56 -11.16
CA ALA A 187 -1.08 -13.44 -11.64
C ALA A 187 -0.66 -12.01 -12.00
N GLY A 188 -1.52 -11.00 -11.84
CA GLY A 188 -1.24 -9.61 -12.19
C GLY A 188 -1.14 -8.70 -10.98
N ASP A 189 -0.26 -7.69 -11.03
CA ASP A 189 -0.02 -6.76 -9.92
C ASP A 189 -1.29 -5.98 -9.52
N PHE A 190 -2.16 -5.65 -10.46
CA PHE A 190 -3.44 -5.02 -10.16
C PHE A 190 -4.34 -5.90 -9.29
N ASN A 191 -4.54 -7.17 -9.67
CA ASN A 191 -5.38 -8.08 -8.87
C ASN A 191 -4.78 -8.35 -7.50
N LEU A 192 -3.44 -8.46 -7.41
CA LEU A 192 -2.73 -8.63 -6.14
C LEU A 192 -2.83 -7.38 -5.26
N SER A 193 -2.72 -6.20 -5.86
CA SER A 193 -2.89 -4.92 -5.16
C SER A 193 -4.30 -4.79 -4.57
N THR A 194 -5.33 -5.09 -5.36
CA THR A 194 -6.73 -5.09 -4.90
C THR A 194 -6.94 -6.10 -3.77
N LEU A 195 -6.34 -7.29 -3.88
CA LEU A 195 -6.43 -8.31 -2.84
C LEU A 195 -5.72 -7.89 -1.54
N LEU A 196 -4.55 -7.23 -1.66
CA LEU A 196 -3.85 -6.66 -0.51
C LEU A 196 -4.68 -5.55 0.14
N SER A 197 -5.30 -4.67 -0.66
CA SER A 197 -6.18 -3.60 -0.19
C SER A 197 -7.37 -4.15 0.61
N MET A 198 -8.09 -5.14 0.07
CA MET A 198 -9.21 -5.79 0.76
C MET A 198 -8.78 -6.42 2.08
N SER A 199 -7.67 -7.17 2.06
CA SER A 199 -7.16 -7.88 3.25
C SER A 199 -6.74 -6.88 4.33
N THR A 200 -6.07 -5.80 3.94
CA THR A 200 -5.64 -4.75 4.87
C THR A 200 -6.82 -4.01 5.47
N SER A 201 -7.79 -3.60 4.65
CA SER A 201 -8.98 -2.90 5.11
C SER A 201 -9.82 -3.75 6.07
N ALA A 202 -9.98 -5.04 5.76
CA ALA A 202 -10.70 -5.97 6.62
C ALA A 202 -9.95 -6.25 7.92
N TYR A 203 -8.61 -6.42 7.83
CA TYR A 203 -7.76 -6.62 9.01
C TYR A 203 -7.85 -5.43 9.97
N ASP A 204 -7.67 -4.22 9.46
CA ASP A 204 -7.72 -3.00 10.26
C ASP A 204 -9.13 -2.70 10.78
N GLY A 205 -10.14 -2.77 9.93
CA GLY A 205 -11.50 -2.37 10.28
C GLY A 205 -12.28 -3.38 11.13
N PHE A 206 -12.01 -4.68 10.99
CA PHE A 206 -12.67 -5.75 11.75
C PHE A 206 -11.81 -6.33 12.87
N TYR A 207 -10.64 -5.77 13.13
CA TYR A 207 -9.60 -6.33 14.01
C TYR A 207 -10.10 -6.94 15.32
N ASN A 208 -11.00 -6.23 16.00
CA ASN A 208 -11.52 -6.61 17.31
C ASN A 208 -12.54 -7.77 17.26
N LEU A 209 -13.04 -8.10 16.07
CA LEU A 209 -14.00 -9.19 15.85
C LEU A 209 -13.35 -10.43 15.24
N LEU A 210 -12.19 -10.28 14.60
CA LEU A 210 -11.52 -11.37 13.91
C LEU A 210 -11.13 -12.50 14.87
N SER A 211 -11.47 -13.73 14.52
CA SER A 211 -10.92 -14.90 15.19
C SER A 211 -9.42 -15.01 14.96
N PRO A 212 -8.68 -15.79 15.77
CA PRO A 212 -7.26 -16.04 15.52
C PRO A 212 -6.99 -16.61 14.13
N GLU A 213 -7.83 -17.49 13.63
CA GLU A 213 -7.73 -18.12 12.32
C GLU A 213 -7.95 -17.11 11.19
N GLU A 214 -8.94 -16.23 11.34
CA GLU A 214 -9.21 -15.14 10.37
C GLU A 214 -8.08 -14.13 10.35
N LYS A 215 -7.54 -13.73 11.51
CA LYS A 215 -6.36 -12.87 11.60
C LYS A 215 -5.19 -13.49 10.86
N GLN A 216 -4.92 -14.77 11.12
CA GLN A 216 -3.81 -15.47 10.48
C GLN A 216 -4.01 -15.55 8.96
N LEU A 217 -5.21 -15.87 8.49
CA LEU A 217 -5.52 -15.91 7.06
C LEU A 217 -5.25 -14.57 6.37
N LEU A 218 -5.69 -13.47 6.99
CA LEU A 218 -5.46 -12.12 6.45
C LEU A 218 -3.98 -11.73 6.50
N LEU A 219 -3.30 -11.99 7.61
CA LEU A 219 -1.88 -11.71 7.76
C LEU A 219 -1.02 -12.50 6.79
N ASP A 220 -1.31 -13.78 6.55
CA ASP A 220 -0.57 -14.60 5.57
C ASP A 220 -0.72 -14.04 4.16
N ASN A 221 -1.91 -13.55 3.81
CA ASN A 221 -2.12 -12.92 2.53
C ASN A 221 -1.40 -11.56 2.42
N ILE A 222 -1.50 -10.72 3.46
CA ILE A 222 -0.83 -9.43 3.54
C ILE A 222 0.69 -9.62 3.42
N ARG A 223 1.26 -10.55 4.20
CA ARG A 223 2.69 -10.88 4.17
C ARG A 223 3.13 -11.33 2.78
N ARG A 224 2.44 -12.29 2.21
CA ARG A 224 2.78 -12.85 0.90
C ARG A 224 2.81 -11.81 -0.22
N ILE A 225 1.83 -10.90 -0.26
CA ILE A 225 1.74 -9.88 -1.31
C ILE A 225 2.66 -8.69 -0.98
N GLY A 226 2.73 -8.29 0.29
CA GLY A 226 3.60 -7.21 0.74
C GLY A 226 5.07 -7.52 0.46
N ASP A 227 5.53 -8.72 0.81
CA ASP A 227 6.90 -9.16 0.51
C ASP A 227 7.19 -9.19 -0.99
N LYS A 228 6.21 -9.65 -1.80
CA LYS A 228 6.38 -9.62 -3.25
C LYS A 228 6.63 -8.20 -3.75
N PHE A 229 5.79 -7.24 -3.35
CA PHE A 229 5.93 -5.85 -3.79
C PHE A 229 7.20 -5.20 -3.24
N TYR A 230 7.49 -5.38 -1.96
CA TYR A 230 8.71 -4.87 -1.35
C TYR A 230 9.96 -5.36 -2.07
N ASN A 231 10.08 -6.67 -2.28
CA ASN A 231 11.24 -7.25 -2.95
C ASN A 231 11.36 -6.81 -4.42
N GLU A 232 10.25 -6.63 -5.11
CA GLU A 232 10.27 -6.06 -6.46
C GLU A 232 10.78 -4.62 -6.46
N TYR A 233 10.38 -3.79 -5.49
CA TYR A 233 10.81 -2.40 -5.44
C TYR A 233 12.28 -2.25 -5.08
N VAL A 234 12.72 -2.93 -4.03
CA VAL A 234 14.11 -2.87 -3.57
C VAL A 234 15.10 -3.37 -4.65
N ASN A 235 14.72 -4.39 -5.40
CA ASN A 235 15.60 -4.97 -6.42
C ASN A 235 15.48 -4.35 -7.81
N HIS A 236 14.44 -3.55 -8.07
CA HIS A 236 14.14 -3.00 -9.40
C HIS A 236 13.75 -1.52 -9.37
N LEU A 237 14.22 -0.80 -8.37
CA LEU A 237 13.86 0.58 -8.09
C LEU A 237 13.99 1.49 -9.32
N GLU A 238 15.12 1.43 -10.00
CA GLU A 238 15.46 2.30 -11.11
C GLU A 238 14.54 2.13 -12.34
N ASN A 239 14.00 0.93 -12.52
CA ASN A 239 13.15 0.60 -13.67
C ASN A 239 11.66 0.87 -13.43
N ARG A 240 11.23 1.07 -12.17
CA ARG A 240 9.81 1.11 -11.82
C ARG A 240 9.33 2.41 -11.19
N ILE A 241 10.22 3.23 -10.70
CA ILE A 241 9.84 4.36 -9.84
C ILE A 241 9.41 5.60 -10.63
N ALA A 242 10.11 5.98 -11.70
CA ALA A 242 9.93 7.31 -12.26
C ALA A 242 8.61 7.49 -13.03
N ASP A 243 8.16 6.48 -13.80
CA ASP A 243 7.07 6.65 -14.75
C ASP A 243 6.03 5.52 -14.73
N ASN A 244 6.03 4.67 -13.71
CA ASN A 244 5.17 3.50 -13.71
C ASN A 244 3.97 3.66 -12.78
N HIS A 245 2.78 3.87 -13.36
CA HIS A 245 1.52 3.96 -12.65
C HIS A 245 1.18 2.69 -11.83
N VAL A 246 1.65 1.53 -12.25
CA VAL A 246 1.46 0.27 -11.49
C VAL A 246 2.18 0.37 -10.15
N TRP A 247 3.42 0.89 -10.15
CA TRP A 247 4.16 1.11 -8.92
C TRP A 247 3.42 2.06 -7.97
N GLN A 248 2.92 3.18 -8.46
CA GLN A 248 2.21 4.17 -7.63
C GLN A 248 1.02 3.54 -6.91
N MET A 249 0.22 2.76 -7.63
CA MET A 249 -0.93 2.07 -7.06
C MET A 249 -0.51 1.01 -6.04
N THR A 250 0.44 0.15 -6.39
CA THR A 250 0.89 -0.93 -5.51
C THR A 250 1.66 -0.41 -4.31
N PHE A 251 2.41 0.70 -4.46
CA PHE A 251 3.12 1.37 -3.38
C PHE A 251 2.18 1.95 -2.34
N ARG A 252 1.11 2.64 -2.78
CA ARG A 252 0.07 3.13 -1.87
C ARG A 252 -0.50 2.01 -1.01
N ILE A 253 -0.82 0.88 -1.62
CA ILE A 253 -1.41 -0.26 -0.92
C ILE A 253 -0.40 -0.95 -0.01
N LEU A 254 0.87 -1.07 -0.44
CA LEU A 254 1.94 -1.58 0.43
C LEU A 254 2.13 -0.68 1.66
N THR A 255 2.09 0.65 1.47
CA THR A 255 2.17 1.61 2.58
C THR A 255 1.01 1.41 3.56
N MET A 256 -0.22 1.27 3.07
CA MET A 256 -1.37 0.97 3.93
C MET A 256 -1.19 -0.33 4.71
N ALA A 257 -0.74 -1.39 4.05
CA ALA A 257 -0.51 -2.70 4.68
C ALA A 257 0.60 -2.62 5.74
N ALA A 258 1.70 -1.92 5.44
CA ALA A 258 2.80 -1.71 6.36
C ALA A 258 2.33 -1.01 7.65
N PHE A 259 1.64 0.11 7.53
CA PHE A 259 1.14 0.85 8.69
C PHE A 259 -0.01 0.12 9.41
N ALA A 260 -0.82 -0.67 8.71
CA ALA A 260 -1.85 -1.50 9.36
C ALA A 260 -1.26 -2.59 10.24
N THR A 261 -0.07 -3.11 9.89
CA THR A 261 0.50 -4.31 10.54
C THR A 261 1.83 -4.05 11.26
N VAL A 262 2.32 -2.79 11.29
CA VAL A 262 3.55 -2.43 12.03
C VAL A 262 3.42 -2.78 13.50
N GLY A 263 4.45 -3.44 14.04
CA GLY A 263 4.46 -3.95 15.41
C GLY A 263 3.79 -5.31 15.61
N GLU A 264 3.15 -5.88 14.57
CA GLU A 264 2.42 -7.16 14.65
C GLU A 264 3.08 -8.26 13.81
N ILE A 265 3.66 -7.89 12.66
CA ILE A 265 4.49 -8.79 11.87
C ILE A 265 5.87 -8.17 11.63
N PRO A 266 6.96 -8.96 11.66
CA PRO A 266 8.32 -8.43 11.52
C PRO A 266 8.55 -7.71 10.20
N GLU A 267 8.00 -8.24 9.12
CA GLU A 267 8.15 -7.71 7.75
C GLU A 267 7.59 -6.28 7.62
N ALA A 268 6.53 -5.96 8.36
CA ALA A 268 5.90 -4.65 8.31
C ALA A 268 6.83 -3.51 8.76
N SER A 269 7.76 -3.77 9.68
CA SER A 269 8.76 -2.78 10.10
C SER A 269 9.68 -2.40 8.94
N VAL A 270 10.08 -3.40 8.14
CA VAL A 270 10.93 -3.19 6.96
C VAL A 270 10.16 -2.45 5.87
N TRP A 271 8.92 -2.84 5.60
CA TRP A 271 8.06 -2.15 4.61
C TRP A 271 7.76 -0.71 5.03
N THR A 272 7.52 -0.47 6.32
CA THR A 272 7.22 0.87 6.85
C THR A 272 8.43 1.79 6.70
N ASP A 273 9.63 1.31 7.03
CA ASP A 273 10.86 2.08 6.85
C ASP A 273 11.09 2.43 5.37
N TYR A 274 10.96 1.46 4.47
CA TYR A 274 11.05 1.68 3.04
C TYR A 274 10.02 2.70 2.54
N CYS A 275 8.74 2.46 2.83
CA CYS A 275 7.65 3.30 2.33
C CYS A 275 7.75 4.74 2.83
N TYR A 276 8.06 4.92 4.11
CA TYR A 276 8.21 6.24 4.69
C TYR A 276 9.37 7.03 4.07
N ASN A 277 10.53 6.39 3.97
CA ASN A 277 11.71 7.01 3.37
C ASN A 277 11.50 7.33 1.88
N GLU A 278 10.82 6.46 1.15
CA GLU A 278 10.50 6.69 -0.26
C GLU A 278 9.56 7.89 -0.45
N TRP A 279 8.52 8.01 0.37
CA TRP A 279 7.63 9.18 0.38
C TRP A 279 8.40 10.48 0.63
N ILE A 280 9.24 10.50 1.65
CA ILE A 280 10.03 11.67 2.02
C ILE A 280 11.01 12.06 0.89
N SER A 281 11.63 11.09 0.25
CA SER A 281 12.57 11.35 -0.87
C SER A 281 11.90 11.94 -2.09
N ARG A 282 10.65 11.57 -2.37
CA ARG A 282 9.93 12.01 -3.56
C ARG A 282 9.28 13.36 -3.44
N LEU A 283 8.75 13.69 -2.27
CA LEU A 283 8.03 14.95 -2.05
C LEU A 283 8.83 16.19 -2.50
N PRO A 284 10.13 16.32 -2.16
CA PRO A 284 10.92 17.46 -2.62
C PRO A 284 11.26 17.42 -4.13
N GLY A 285 11.18 16.24 -4.75
CA GLY A 285 11.45 16.04 -6.17
C GLY A 285 10.26 16.33 -7.08
N LEU A 286 9.09 16.66 -6.54
CA LEU A 286 7.93 17.06 -7.31
C LEU A 286 8.19 18.39 -8.02
N HIS A 287 7.48 18.63 -9.13
CA HIS A 287 7.62 19.86 -9.90
C HIS A 287 7.34 21.10 -9.04
N LYS A 288 8.01 22.21 -9.34
CA LYS A 288 7.88 23.47 -8.60
C LYS A 288 6.46 24.02 -8.55
N ASP A 289 5.64 23.67 -9.53
CA ASP A 289 4.22 24.04 -9.62
C ASP A 289 3.28 23.08 -8.87
N GLY A 290 3.82 22.03 -8.24
CA GLY A 290 3.05 21.01 -7.55
C GLY A 290 2.43 19.95 -8.47
N GLY A 291 2.72 20.01 -9.78
CA GLY A 291 2.22 19.03 -10.74
C GLY A 291 2.85 17.65 -10.55
N TRP A 292 2.06 16.61 -10.82
CA TRP A 292 2.55 15.23 -10.81
C TRP A 292 3.14 14.87 -12.18
N HIS A 293 4.31 14.25 -12.22
CA HIS A 293 5.04 14.00 -13.47
C HIS A 293 4.33 13.06 -14.46
N ASN A 294 3.40 12.22 -13.99
CA ASN A 294 2.60 11.34 -14.86
C ASN A 294 1.29 11.98 -15.34
N GLY A 295 1.04 13.25 -15.03
CA GLY A 295 -0.18 13.96 -15.37
C GLY A 295 -1.41 13.53 -14.56
N ASP A 296 -2.53 14.20 -14.79
CA ASP A 296 -3.75 14.09 -13.98
C ASP A 296 -4.43 12.71 -14.03
N ALA A 297 -4.11 11.88 -15.03
CA ALA A 297 -4.72 10.57 -15.21
C ALA A 297 -4.33 9.55 -14.11
N TYR A 298 -3.36 9.87 -13.29
CA TYR A 298 -2.80 8.96 -12.28
C TYR A 298 -2.74 9.56 -10.86
N LEU A 299 -3.45 10.66 -10.66
CA LEU A 299 -3.62 11.29 -9.34
C LEU A 299 -4.66 10.59 -8.46
#